data_c8bb37d1e4d2315296a34d59439f64b0
#
_entry.id   c8bb37d1e4d2315296a34d59439f64b0
#
_cell.length_a   1.000
_cell.length_b   1.000
_cell.length_c   1.000
_cell.angle_alpha   90.00
_cell.angle_beta   90.00
_cell.angle_gamma   90.00
#
_symmetry.space_group_name_H-M   'P 1'
#
loop_
_entity.id
_entity.type
_entity.pdbx_description
1 polymer ?
#
loop_
_entity_poly.entity_id
_entity_poly.type
_entity_poly.pdbx_seq_one_letter_code
_entity_poly.pdbx_strand_id
1 'polypeptide(L)'
;MSIKLITFDLDDTLWDTAPVIVSAEAILRDWLAANAPDLGAVPVEHLYAIRERLVQAEPGLKHRISALRRRVLFRALEDVGYSENKARELANEGFEVFLHARHQIDIFPEVQPVLEILRHSYTLGVVTNGNADVRRLGLADYFKFALCAEDIGIAKPDARLFHEALQRGGASAETAVHIGDHPGD
;
A
#
# COMPACT_ATOMS: atom_id res chain seq x y z
N MET A 1 -15.28 24.61 18.29
CA MET A 1 -15.72 23.47 17.44
C MET A 1 -15.06 22.22 17.99
N SER A 2 -15.77 21.09 18.04
CA SER A 2 -15.18 19.83 18.51
C SER A 2 -14.80 18.94 17.31
N ILE A 3 -13.70 18.21 17.41
CA ILE A 3 -13.30 17.21 16.42
C ILE A 3 -14.37 16.13 16.32
N LYS A 4 -14.66 15.66 15.11
CA LYS A 4 -15.63 14.61 14.80
C LYS A 4 -15.00 13.44 14.05
N LEU A 5 -13.98 13.72 13.23
CA LEU A 5 -13.29 12.75 12.38
C LEU A 5 -11.81 12.77 12.69
N ILE A 6 -11.23 11.58 12.87
CA ILE A 6 -9.79 11.37 12.89
C ILE A 6 -9.46 10.37 11.78
N THR A 7 -8.58 10.77 10.87
CA THR A 7 -8.06 9.86 9.86
C THR A 7 -6.60 9.53 10.15
N PHE A 8 -6.19 8.32 9.80
CA PHE A 8 -4.84 7.82 10.02
C PHE A 8 -4.20 7.43 8.69
N ASP A 9 -2.93 7.74 8.53
CA ASP A 9 -2.07 6.94 7.68
C ASP A 9 -1.82 5.57 8.34
N LEU A 10 -1.19 4.65 7.64
CA LEU A 10 -0.93 3.30 8.11
C LEU A 10 0.56 3.04 8.29
N ASP A 11 1.29 3.02 7.17
CA ASP A 11 2.73 2.74 7.09
C ASP A 11 3.52 3.80 7.87
N ASP A 12 4.44 3.37 8.74
CA ASP A 12 5.25 4.20 9.63
C ASP A 12 4.44 5.06 10.65
N THR A 13 3.10 4.90 10.66
CA THR A 13 2.19 5.52 11.64
C THR A 13 1.66 4.49 12.65
N LEU A 14 1.21 3.32 12.20
CA LEU A 14 0.67 2.27 13.07
C LEU A 14 1.64 1.10 13.27
N TRP A 15 2.72 1.03 12.52
CA TRP A 15 3.81 0.04 12.56
C TRP A 15 5.04 0.56 11.85
N ASP A 16 6.19 -0.09 12.07
CA ASP A 16 7.42 0.17 11.29
C ASP A 16 7.35 -0.60 9.96
N THR A 17 7.33 0.12 8.86
CA THR A 17 7.16 -0.44 7.51
C THR A 17 8.44 -1.01 6.92
N ALA A 18 9.59 -0.44 7.26
CA ALA A 18 10.86 -0.82 6.64
C ALA A 18 11.20 -2.32 6.81
N PRO A 19 11.16 -2.92 8.01
CA PRO A 19 11.45 -4.34 8.20
C PRO A 19 10.44 -5.25 7.48
N VAL A 20 9.17 -4.84 7.40
CA VAL A 20 8.11 -5.58 6.73
C VAL A 20 8.39 -5.68 5.22
N ILE A 21 8.73 -4.54 4.59
CA ILE A 21 9.03 -4.50 3.15
C ILE A 21 10.30 -5.29 2.84
N VAL A 22 11.35 -5.16 3.66
CA VAL A 22 12.59 -5.95 3.49
C VAL A 22 12.31 -7.46 3.54
N SER A 23 11.51 -7.90 4.51
CA SER A 23 11.11 -9.31 4.62
C SER A 23 10.27 -9.77 3.43
N ALA A 24 9.28 -8.99 3.02
CA ALA A 24 8.41 -9.32 1.89
C ALA A 24 9.18 -9.39 0.56
N GLU A 25 10.17 -8.51 0.34
CA GLU A 25 11.06 -8.57 -0.83
C GLU A 25 11.96 -9.81 -0.82
N ALA A 26 12.44 -10.22 0.35
CA ALA A 26 13.24 -11.44 0.48
C ALA A 26 12.40 -12.68 0.14
N ILE A 27 11.19 -12.78 0.69
CA ILE A 27 10.24 -13.87 0.42
C ILE A 27 9.86 -13.93 -1.06
N LEU A 28 9.57 -12.78 -1.68
CA LEU A 28 9.30 -12.72 -3.12
C LEU A 28 10.50 -13.21 -3.94
N ARG A 29 11.71 -12.78 -3.59
CA ARG A 29 12.94 -13.19 -4.29
C ARG A 29 13.15 -14.69 -4.22
N ASP A 30 12.99 -15.30 -3.04
CA ASP A 30 13.12 -16.74 -2.85
C ASP A 30 12.07 -17.51 -3.66
N TRP A 31 10.83 -17.01 -3.67
CA TRP A 31 9.76 -17.58 -4.47
C TRP A 31 10.06 -17.49 -5.98
N LEU A 32 10.53 -16.35 -6.46
CA LEU A 32 10.92 -16.16 -7.87
C LEU A 32 12.09 -17.06 -8.26
N ALA A 33 13.08 -17.24 -7.38
CA ALA A 33 14.20 -18.17 -7.66
C ALA A 33 13.72 -19.62 -7.84
N ALA A 34 12.68 -20.03 -7.13
CA ALA A 34 12.10 -21.37 -7.23
C ALA A 34 11.15 -21.55 -8.43
N ASN A 35 10.37 -20.52 -8.78
CA ASN A 35 9.27 -20.61 -9.74
C ASN A 35 9.56 -19.95 -11.09
N ALA A 36 10.55 -19.08 -11.15
CA ALA A 36 11.00 -18.35 -12.34
C ALA A 36 12.54 -18.34 -12.45
N PRO A 37 13.20 -19.52 -12.51
CA PRO A 37 14.67 -19.61 -12.45
C PRO A 37 15.39 -18.83 -13.57
N ASP A 38 14.75 -18.68 -14.74
CA ASP A 38 15.33 -17.91 -15.86
C ASP A 38 15.38 -16.40 -15.58
N LEU A 39 14.65 -15.92 -14.59
CA LEU A 39 14.72 -14.53 -14.16
C LEU A 39 16.09 -14.19 -13.55
N GLY A 40 16.75 -15.20 -12.95
CA GLY A 40 18.09 -15.07 -12.37
C GLY A 40 18.15 -14.00 -11.27
N ALA A 41 19.36 -13.47 -11.06
CA ALA A 41 19.55 -12.28 -10.23
C ALA A 41 19.36 -11.03 -11.10
N VAL A 42 18.11 -10.66 -11.38
CA VAL A 42 17.83 -9.40 -12.09
C VAL A 42 18.37 -8.24 -11.25
N PRO A 43 19.28 -7.42 -11.79
CA PRO A 43 19.79 -6.27 -11.06
C PRO A 43 18.65 -5.33 -10.67
N VAL A 44 18.74 -4.76 -9.47
CA VAL A 44 17.72 -3.82 -8.95
C VAL A 44 17.57 -2.62 -9.90
N GLU A 45 18.67 -2.19 -10.52
CA GLU A 45 18.70 -1.10 -11.51
C GLU A 45 17.84 -1.41 -12.73
N HIS A 46 17.76 -2.68 -13.16
CA HIS A 46 16.90 -3.08 -14.26
C HIS A 46 15.42 -2.97 -13.88
N LEU A 47 15.05 -3.39 -12.69
CA LEU A 47 13.68 -3.25 -12.18
C LEU A 47 13.28 -1.77 -12.05
N TYR A 48 14.20 -0.92 -11.58
CA TYR A 48 13.95 0.53 -11.54
C TYR A 48 13.77 1.12 -12.95
N ALA A 49 14.59 0.72 -13.92
CA ALA A 49 14.45 1.18 -15.30
C ALA A 49 13.11 0.75 -15.93
N ILE A 50 12.65 -0.47 -15.66
CA ILE A 50 11.30 -0.93 -16.07
C ILE A 50 10.23 -0.06 -15.42
N ARG A 51 10.33 0.17 -14.09
CA ARG A 51 9.38 0.98 -13.33
C ARG A 51 9.27 2.39 -13.89
N GLU A 52 10.39 3.04 -14.15
CA GLU A 52 10.42 4.40 -14.71
C GLU A 52 9.77 4.46 -16.09
N ARG A 53 10.11 3.53 -16.99
CA ARG A 53 9.48 3.43 -18.32
C ARG A 53 7.96 3.28 -18.21
N LEU A 54 7.47 2.43 -17.31
CA LEU A 54 6.04 2.23 -17.10
C LEU A 54 5.35 3.49 -16.58
N VAL A 55 5.95 4.19 -15.62
CA VAL A 55 5.40 5.44 -15.07
C VAL A 55 5.45 6.58 -16.09
N GLN A 56 6.48 6.65 -16.93
CA GLN A 56 6.54 7.63 -18.03
C GLN A 56 5.45 7.39 -19.07
N ALA A 57 5.19 6.13 -19.41
CA ALA A 57 4.14 5.77 -20.37
C ALA A 57 2.73 5.97 -19.80
N GLU A 58 2.55 5.77 -18.50
CA GLU A 58 1.26 5.89 -17.79
C GLU A 58 1.47 6.57 -16.43
N PRO A 59 1.48 7.92 -16.37
CA PRO A 59 1.80 8.67 -15.14
C PRO A 59 0.90 8.35 -13.94
N GLY A 60 -0.36 7.96 -14.16
CA GLY A 60 -1.29 7.55 -13.11
C GLY A 60 -0.90 6.25 -12.40
N LEU A 61 -0.04 5.45 -13.02
CA LEU A 61 0.40 4.15 -12.47
C LEU A 61 1.24 4.31 -11.18
N LYS A 62 1.90 5.46 -11.01
CA LYS A 62 2.67 5.76 -9.78
C LYS A 62 1.82 5.71 -8.51
N HIS A 63 0.50 5.97 -8.62
CA HIS A 63 -0.46 5.93 -7.51
C HIS A 63 -1.15 4.56 -7.34
N ARG A 64 -0.84 3.60 -8.23
CA ARG A 64 -1.36 2.24 -8.23
C ARG A 64 -0.22 1.26 -7.99
N ILE A 65 0.31 1.29 -6.77
CA ILE A 65 1.57 0.61 -6.43
C ILE A 65 1.51 -0.91 -6.62
N SER A 66 0.36 -1.55 -6.36
CA SER A 66 0.17 -2.98 -6.60
C SER A 66 0.16 -3.30 -8.10
N ALA A 67 -0.55 -2.50 -8.89
CA ALA A 67 -0.57 -2.65 -10.35
C ALA A 67 0.81 -2.39 -10.95
N LEU A 68 1.52 -1.37 -10.47
CA LEU A 68 2.88 -1.05 -10.90
C LEU A 68 3.83 -2.21 -10.60
N ARG A 69 3.80 -2.79 -9.39
CA ARG A 69 4.65 -3.92 -9.03
C ARG A 69 4.38 -5.15 -9.91
N ARG A 70 3.12 -5.51 -10.14
CA ARG A 70 2.77 -6.61 -11.05
C ARG A 70 3.29 -6.38 -12.46
N ARG A 71 3.17 -5.16 -12.98
CA ARG A 71 3.68 -4.81 -14.32
C ARG A 71 5.20 -4.84 -14.40
N VAL A 72 5.90 -4.41 -13.36
CA VAL A 72 7.37 -4.51 -13.30
C VAL A 72 7.80 -5.97 -13.34
N LEU A 73 7.20 -6.84 -12.52
CA LEU A 73 7.48 -8.28 -12.52
C LEU A 73 7.16 -8.89 -13.89
N PHE A 74 6.01 -8.57 -14.46
CA PHE A 74 5.59 -9.06 -15.78
C PHE A 74 6.62 -8.71 -16.85
N ARG A 75 7.06 -7.45 -16.92
CA ARG A 75 8.06 -7.03 -17.92
C ARG A 75 9.43 -7.65 -17.69
N ALA A 76 9.87 -7.77 -16.44
CA ALA A 76 11.12 -8.44 -16.13
C ALA A 76 11.12 -9.90 -16.59
N LEU A 77 9.98 -10.60 -16.43
CA LEU A 77 9.81 -11.99 -16.89
C LEU A 77 9.79 -12.10 -18.42
N GLU A 78 9.12 -11.17 -19.11
CA GLU A 78 9.17 -11.13 -20.57
C GLU A 78 10.60 -10.87 -21.10
N ASP A 79 11.33 -9.93 -20.46
CA ASP A 79 12.70 -9.56 -20.85
C ASP A 79 13.67 -10.76 -20.79
N VAL A 80 13.41 -11.77 -19.94
CA VAL A 80 14.21 -13.00 -19.84
C VAL A 80 13.62 -14.19 -20.64
N GLY A 81 12.56 -13.94 -21.44
CA GLY A 81 12.07 -14.91 -22.43
C GLY A 81 10.87 -15.75 -22.02
N TYR A 82 10.23 -15.50 -20.88
CA TYR A 82 8.94 -16.15 -20.58
C TYR A 82 7.86 -15.69 -21.57
N SER A 83 7.00 -16.62 -21.99
CA SER A 83 5.84 -16.27 -22.80
C SER A 83 4.91 -15.32 -22.04
N GLU A 84 4.15 -14.48 -22.77
CA GLU A 84 3.22 -13.51 -22.18
C GLU A 84 2.29 -14.13 -21.13
N ASN A 85 1.71 -15.31 -21.43
CA ASN A 85 0.80 -15.98 -20.50
C ASN A 85 1.52 -16.44 -19.22
N LYS A 86 2.73 -17.02 -19.36
CA LYS A 86 3.49 -17.49 -18.21
C LYS A 86 4.05 -16.33 -17.39
N ALA A 87 4.52 -15.27 -18.03
CA ALA A 87 4.96 -14.05 -17.37
C ALA A 87 3.82 -13.40 -16.56
N ARG A 88 2.62 -13.38 -17.13
CA ARG A 88 1.42 -12.85 -16.44
C ARG A 88 1.02 -13.69 -15.22
N GLU A 89 1.02 -15.00 -15.35
CA GLU A 89 0.76 -15.94 -14.26
C GLU A 89 1.76 -15.72 -13.12
N LEU A 90 3.06 -15.82 -13.42
CA LEU A 90 4.14 -15.67 -12.44
C LEU A 90 4.17 -14.29 -11.78
N ALA A 91 3.89 -13.22 -12.53
CA ALA A 91 3.82 -11.86 -11.99
C ALA A 91 2.66 -11.70 -10.99
N ASN A 92 1.51 -12.32 -11.28
CA ASN A 92 0.36 -12.27 -10.36
C ASN A 92 0.62 -13.11 -9.11
N GLU A 93 1.08 -14.34 -9.26
CA GLU A 93 1.39 -15.23 -8.13
C GLU A 93 2.49 -14.65 -7.25
N GLY A 94 3.59 -14.17 -7.84
CA GLY A 94 4.69 -13.53 -7.11
C GLY A 94 4.20 -12.26 -6.36
N PHE A 95 3.32 -11.48 -6.98
CA PHE A 95 2.73 -10.35 -6.28
C PHE A 95 1.87 -10.78 -5.08
N GLU A 96 1.07 -11.85 -5.19
CA GLU A 96 0.28 -12.34 -4.04
C GLU A 96 1.18 -12.88 -2.92
N VAL A 97 2.30 -13.51 -3.24
CA VAL A 97 3.32 -13.92 -2.25
C VAL A 97 3.87 -12.69 -1.52
N PHE A 98 4.28 -11.66 -2.27
CA PHE A 98 4.72 -10.39 -1.69
C PHE A 98 3.64 -9.75 -0.82
N LEU A 99 2.40 -9.66 -1.32
CA LEU A 99 1.29 -9.02 -0.63
C LEU A 99 0.93 -9.77 0.66
N HIS A 100 1.00 -11.09 0.67
CA HIS A 100 0.81 -11.88 1.88
C HIS A 100 1.91 -11.58 2.91
N ALA A 101 3.17 -11.62 2.50
CA ALA A 101 4.30 -11.32 3.37
C ALA A 101 4.28 -9.86 3.89
N ARG A 102 3.88 -8.91 3.05
CA ARG A 102 3.74 -7.49 3.39
C ARG A 102 2.67 -7.24 4.47
N HIS A 103 1.76 -8.20 4.70
CA HIS A 103 0.78 -8.13 5.78
C HIS A 103 1.20 -8.88 7.06
N GLN A 104 2.41 -9.42 7.12
CA GLN A 104 3.00 -9.95 8.36
C GLN A 104 3.59 -8.78 9.15
N ILE A 105 2.72 -8.02 9.79
CA ILE A 105 3.01 -6.72 10.43
C ILE A 105 2.93 -6.86 11.94
N ASP A 106 3.95 -6.37 12.63
CA ASP A 106 3.92 -6.13 14.06
C ASP A 106 3.41 -4.71 14.32
N ILE A 107 2.12 -4.60 14.65
CA ILE A 107 1.46 -3.33 14.98
C ILE A 107 2.03 -2.82 16.30
N PHE A 108 2.31 -1.51 16.40
CA PHE A 108 2.76 -0.93 17.67
C PHE A 108 1.77 -1.25 18.81
N PRO A 109 2.25 -1.64 19.99
CA PRO A 109 1.38 -2.14 21.07
C PRO A 109 0.35 -1.11 21.55
N GLU A 110 0.61 0.18 21.34
CA GLU A 110 -0.28 1.28 21.73
C GLU A 110 -1.46 1.46 20.76
N VAL A 111 -1.36 0.99 19.52
CA VAL A 111 -2.34 1.28 18.44
C VAL A 111 -3.73 0.79 18.81
N GLN A 112 -3.88 -0.50 19.10
CA GLN A 112 -5.21 -1.05 19.38
C GLN A 112 -5.88 -0.42 20.61
N PRO A 113 -5.18 -0.26 21.76
CA PRO A 113 -5.77 0.45 22.91
C PRO A 113 -6.18 1.88 22.61
N VAL A 114 -5.38 2.62 21.83
CA VAL A 114 -5.70 4.00 21.44
C VAL A 114 -6.89 4.06 20.49
N LEU A 115 -6.91 3.21 19.45
CA LEU A 115 -8.05 3.13 18.52
C LEU A 115 -9.34 2.77 19.25
N GLU A 116 -9.29 1.85 20.22
CA GLU A 116 -10.44 1.46 21.04
C GLU A 116 -11.00 2.65 21.83
N ILE A 117 -10.15 3.47 22.42
CA ILE A 117 -10.59 4.68 23.14
C ILE A 117 -11.19 5.71 22.17
N LEU A 118 -10.51 5.97 21.07
CA LEU A 118 -10.90 7.03 20.13
C LEU A 118 -12.23 6.73 19.43
N ARG A 119 -12.50 5.48 19.04
CA ARG A 119 -13.75 5.11 18.34
C ARG A 119 -15.02 5.38 19.13
N HIS A 120 -14.94 5.51 20.45
CA HIS A 120 -16.10 5.82 21.30
C HIS A 120 -16.54 7.28 21.17
N SER A 121 -15.63 8.17 20.76
CA SER A 121 -15.88 9.62 20.72
C SER A 121 -15.78 10.21 19.32
N TYR A 122 -15.09 9.54 18.39
CA TYR A 122 -14.80 10.06 17.07
C TYR A 122 -15.12 9.01 15.98
N THR A 123 -15.47 9.48 14.80
CA THR A 123 -15.40 8.66 13.59
C THR A 123 -13.94 8.47 13.23
N LEU A 124 -13.51 7.22 13.03
CA LEU A 124 -12.16 6.91 12.59
C LEU A 124 -12.18 6.49 11.11
N GLY A 125 -11.16 6.90 10.37
CA GLY A 125 -10.95 6.52 8.97
C GLY A 125 -9.47 6.31 8.66
N VAL A 126 -9.20 5.66 7.54
CA VAL A 126 -7.86 5.49 7.00
C VAL A 126 -7.72 6.26 5.70
N VAL A 127 -6.56 6.91 5.51
CA VAL A 127 -6.14 7.56 4.26
C VAL A 127 -4.68 7.22 4.03
N THR A 128 -4.40 6.28 3.12
CA THR A 128 -3.04 5.77 2.89
C THR A 128 -2.64 5.82 1.42
N ASN A 129 -1.34 6.07 1.17
CA ASN A 129 -0.72 5.91 -0.14
C ASN A 129 -0.22 4.47 -0.37
N GLY A 130 -0.14 3.68 0.69
CA GLY A 130 0.28 2.28 0.68
C GLY A 130 -0.83 1.31 0.24
N ASN A 131 -0.51 0.03 0.24
CA ASN A 131 -1.43 -1.07 -0.08
C ASN A 131 -1.69 -2.00 1.11
N ALA A 132 -1.47 -1.53 2.34
CA ALA A 132 -1.89 -2.26 3.53
C ALA A 132 -3.43 -2.28 3.62
N ASP A 133 -3.98 -3.46 3.90
CA ASP A 133 -5.41 -3.64 4.08
C ASP A 133 -5.72 -3.91 5.56
N VAL A 134 -6.39 -2.97 6.19
CA VAL A 134 -6.78 -3.06 7.62
C VAL A 134 -7.62 -4.31 7.93
N ARG A 135 -8.32 -4.88 6.93
CA ARG A 135 -9.08 -6.12 7.08
C ARG A 135 -8.16 -7.33 7.30
N ARG A 136 -7.03 -7.37 6.59
CA ARG A 136 -6.02 -8.43 6.75
C ARG A 136 -5.26 -8.32 8.08
N LEU A 137 -5.28 -7.13 8.69
CA LEU A 137 -4.60 -6.83 9.95
C LEU A 137 -5.51 -6.94 11.19
N GLY A 138 -6.80 -7.28 11.00
CA GLY A 138 -7.76 -7.33 12.11
C GLY A 138 -8.12 -5.97 12.69
N LEU A 139 -7.88 -4.88 11.94
CA LEU A 139 -8.15 -3.51 12.36
C LEU A 139 -9.44 -2.92 11.74
N ALA A 140 -10.13 -3.66 10.88
CA ALA A 140 -11.27 -3.14 10.13
C ALA A 140 -12.38 -2.57 11.02
N ASP A 141 -12.64 -3.18 12.16
CA ASP A 141 -13.73 -2.81 13.07
C ASP A 141 -13.53 -1.47 13.78
N TYR A 142 -12.32 -0.91 13.74
CA TYR A 142 -12.03 0.41 14.27
C TYR A 142 -12.41 1.54 13.30
N PHE A 143 -12.41 1.26 11.99
CA PHE A 143 -12.50 2.28 10.97
C PHE A 143 -13.82 2.23 10.21
N LYS A 144 -14.50 3.38 10.09
CA LYS A 144 -15.70 3.53 9.28
C LYS A 144 -15.43 3.36 7.79
N PHE A 145 -14.22 3.74 7.35
CA PHE A 145 -13.77 3.61 5.97
C PHE A 145 -12.25 3.52 5.90
N ALA A 146 -11.76 2.95 4.81
CA ALA A 146 -10.36 3.02 4.41
C ALA A 146 -10.28 3.53 2.97
N LEU A 147 -9.46 4.55 2.74
CA LEU A 147 -9.14 5.11 1.43
C LEU A 147 -7.69 4.79 1.10
N CYS A 148 -7.51 4.01 0.05
CA CYS A 148 -6.22 3.73 -0.53
C CYS A 148 -6.04 4.56 -1.82
N ALA A 149 -4.88 5.17 -1.99
CA ALA A 149 -4.54 5.92 -3.21
C ALA A 149 -4.75 5.09 -4.48
N GLU A 150 -4.49 3.79 -4.41
CA GLU A 150 -4.64 2.87 -5.54
C GLU A 150 -6.10 2.75 -6.01
N ASP A 151 -7.06 2.72 -5.08
CA ASP A 151 -8.49 2.60 -5.39
C ASP A 151 -9.06 3.89 -6.00
N ILE A 152 -8.56 5.03 -5.52
CA ILE A 152 -9.05 6.35 -5.93
C ILE A 152 -8.30 6.87 -7.17
N GLY A 153 -7.06 6.39 -7.39
CA GLY A 153 -6.15 6.88 -8.43
C GLY A 153 -5.50 8.23 -8.11
N ILE A 154 -5.56 8.65 -6.85
CA ILE A 154 -5.03 9.92 -6.31
C ILE A 154 -4.34 9.61 -4.99
N ALA A 155 -3.19 10.24 -4.75
CA ALA A 155 -2.39 10.04 -3.54
C ALA A 155 -2.26 11.33 -2.71
N LYS A 156 -2.07 11.20 -1.40
CA LYS A 156 -1.61 12.32 -0.55
C LYS A 156 -0.35 12.94 -1.16
N PRO A 157 -0.18 14.26 -1.17
CA PRO A 157 -0.97 15.29 -0.48
C PRO A 157 -2.12 15.90 -1.31
N ASP A 158 -2.66 15.23 -2.31
CA ASP A 158 -3.74 15.79 -3.12
C ASP A 158 -5.01 16.01 -2.27
N ALA A 159 -5.48 17.24 -2.22
CA ALA A 159 -6.64 17.65 -1.41
C ALA A 159 -7.92 16.85 -1.74
N ARG A 160 -8.05 16.33 -2.96
CA ARG A 160 -9.23 15.54 -3.38
C ARG A 160 -9.37 14.25 -2.57
N LEU A 161 -8.24 13.63 -2.17
CA LEU A 161 -8.27 12.44 -1.34
C LEU A 161 -8.81 12.75 0.07
N PHE A 162 -8.40 13.88 0.63
CA PHE A 162 -8.91 14.35 1.93
C PHE A 162 -10.38 14.80 1.85
N HIS A 163 -10.81 15.43 0.75
CA HIS A 163 -12.22 15.76 0.56
C HIS A 163 -13.10 14.49 0.52
N GLU A 164 -12.64 13.42 -0.12
CA GLU A 164 -13.33 12.13 -0.11
C GLU A 164 -13.41 11.56 1.33
N ALA A 165 -12.31 11.67 2.10
CA ALA A 165 -12.30 11.24 3.50
C ALA A 165 -13.29 12.03 4.36
N LEU A 166 -13.36 13.36 4.20
CA LEU A 166 -14.33 14.22 4.89
C LEU A 166 -15.77 13.82 4.55
N GLN A 167 -16.07 13.57 3.28
CA GLN A 167 -17.38 13.12 2.82
C GLN A 167 -17.77 11.78 3.46
N ARG A 168 -16.90 10.78 3.43
CA ARG A 168 -17.15 9.46 4.04
C ARG A 168 -17.26 9.55 5.56
N GLY A 169 -16.46 10.42 6.17
CA GLY A 169 -16.48 10.68 7.62
C GLY A 169 -17.71 11.44 8.08
N GLY A 170 -18.35 12.22 7.20
CA GLY A 170 -19.45 13.11 7.54
C GLY A 170 -18.97 14.33 8.37
N ALA A 171 -17.79 14.87 8.05
CA ALA A 171 -17.13 15.96 8.76
C ALA A 171 -16.73 17.08 7.81
N SER A 172 -16.46 18.27 8.38
CA SER A 172 -15.82 19.37 7.68
C SER A 172 -14.32 19.45 8.05
N ALA A 173 -13.54 20.17 7.27
CA ALA A 173 -12.11 20.31 7.51
C ALA A 173 -11.79 20.84 8.92
N GLU A 174 -12.63 21.78 9.44
CA GLU A 174 -12.47 22.39 10.76
C GLU A 174 -12.77 21.41 11.92
N THR A 175 -13.38 20.27 11.63
CA THR A 175 -13.76 19.24 12.59
C THR A 175 -13.06 17.91 12.35
N ALA A 176 -12.02 17.89 11.50
CA ALA A 176 -11.24 16.72 11.17
C ALA A 176 -9.76 16.91 11.51
N VAL A 177 -9.10 15.80 11.83
CA VAL A 177 -7.64 15.72 12.03
C VAL A 177 -7.13 14.53 11.23
N HIS A 178 -5.98 14.69 10.59
CA HIS A 178 -5.23 13.60 10.01
C HIS A 178 -3.96 13.34 10.83
N ILE A 179 -3.65 12.07 11.07
CA ILE A 179 -2.47 11.62 11.80
C ILE A 179 -1.63 10.78 10.85
N GLY A 180 -0.38 11.17 10.66
CA GLY A 180 0.59 10.50 9.81
C GLY A 180 2.02 10.84 10.24
N ASP A 181 3.00 10.16 9.64
CA ASP A 181 4.42 10.31 9.95
C ASP A 181 5.14 11.31 9.02
N HIS A 182 4.52 11.66 7.90
CA HIS A 182 5.14 12.46 6.85
C HIS A 182 4.47 13.83 6.70
N PRO A 183 5.25 14.92 6.44
CA PRO A 183 4.69 16.28 6.24
C PRO A 183 3.69 16.41 5.06
N GLY A 184 3.62 15.42 4.19
CA GLY A 184 2.65 15.35 3.09
C GLY A 184 1.34 14.66 3.46
N ASP A 185 1.21 14.26 4.70
CA ASP A 185 0.01 13.62 5.22
C ASP A 185 -1.08 14.60 5.57
#